data_0f5a00c52d0372121088d98fd2ca8ad9
#
_entry.id   0f5a00c52d0372121088d98fd2ca8ad9
#
_cell.length_a   1.000
_cell.length_b   1.000
_cell.length_c   1.000
_cell.angle_alpha   90.00
_cell.angle_beta   90.00
_cell.angle_gamma   90.00
#
_symmetry.space_group_name_H-M   'P 1'
#
loop_
_entity.id
_entity.type
_entity.pdbx_description
1 polymer ?
#
loop_
_entity_poly.entity_id
_entity_poly.type
_entity_poly.pdbx_seq_one_letter_code
_entity_poly.pdbx_strand_id
1 'polypeptide(L)'
;HLDYHHTMEEYRRAKGLLFQQCRKAVLNLDDEAGRWYLDNIPCPAFTYSENKNGADLSARNIRLFPSHVEFEALTLGEISRVHLPIPGGFSIYNALAALAAGLCLGLALEDMARVMPSVHGVKGRVEVVPVPRAYTVLIDYAHSPNALENILSTARDFTAGRLICVFGCGGDRDKTKRP
;
A
#
# COMPACT_ATOMS: atom_id res chain seq x y z
N HIS A 1 -17.01 -6.50 -4.60
CA HIS A 1 -17.23 -6.74 -3.18
C HIS A 1 -18.66 -6.37 -2.74
N LEU A 2 -19.25 -5.34 -3.32
CA LEU A 2 -20.65 -4.95 -3.06
C LEU A 2 -21.66 -5.92 -3.69
N ASP A 3 -21.26 -6.76 -4.62
CA ASP A 3 -22.08 -7.84 -5.20
C ASP A 3 -22.48 -8.89 -4.16
N TYR A 4 -21.66 -9.06 -3.10
CA TYR A 4 -21.90 -9.99 -2.00
C TYR A 4 -22.35 -9.27 -0.71
N HIS A 5 -21.72 -8.13 -0.42
CA HIS A 5 -22.08 -7.26 0.70
C HIS A 5 -22.83 -6.06 0.14
N HIS A 6 -24.08 -5.88 0.46
CA HIS A 6 -24.92 -4.84 -0.11
C HIS A 6 -24.48 -3.42 0.28
N THR A 7 -23.76 -3.29 1.39
CA THR A 7 -23.25 -2.01 1.89
C THR A 7 -21.79 -2.09 2.30
N MET A 8 -21.09 -0.94 2.27
CA MET A 8 -19.70 -0.85 2.78
C MET A 8 -19.61 -1.12 4.28
N GLU A 9 -20.68 -0.84 5.03
CA GLU A 9 -20.75 -1.12 6.45
C GLU A 9 -20.81 -2.63 6.73
N GLU A 10 -21.64 -3.38 6.00
CA GLU A 10 -21.69 -4.85 6.09
C GLU A 10 -20.34 -5.46 5.71
N TYR A 11 -19.72 -4.96 4.64
CA TYR A 11 -18.38 -5.39 4.21
C TYR A 11 -17.33 -5.15 5.31
N ARG A 12 -17.31 -3.97 5.91
CA ARG A 12 -16.43 -3.62 7.02
C ARG A 12 -16.66 -4.52 8.24
N ARG A 13 -17.91 -4.74 8.63
CA ARG A 13 -18.26 -5.65 9.74
C ARG A 13 -17.82 -7.08 9.48
N ALA A 14 -18.05 -7.60 8.27
CA ALA A 14 -17.63 -8.94 7.89
C ALA A 14 -16.10 -9.11 7.97
N LYS A 15 -15.32 -8.14 7.50
CA LYS A 15 -13.87 -8.13 7.66
C LYS A 15 -13.44 -8.02 9.11
N GLY A 16 -14.18 -7.28 9.94
CA GLY A 16 -13.95 -7.11 11.36
C GLY A 16 -14.00 -8.41 12.16
N LEU A 17 -14.72 -9.43 11.68
CA LEU A 17 -14.77 -10.75 12.33
C LEU A 17 -13.38 -11.40 12.49
N LEU A 18 -12.43 -11.08 11.61
CA LEU A 18 -11.05 -11.54 11.72
C LEU A 18 -10.43 -11.16 13.06
N PHE A 19 -10.69 -9.96 13.54
CA PHE A 19 -10.08 -9.42 14.76
C PHE A 19 -10.56 -10.12 16.05
N GLN A 20 -11.65 -10.87 16.00
CA GLN A 20 -12.10 -11.72 17.13
C GLN A 20 -11.16 -12.92 17.35
N GLN A 21 -10.35 -13.28 16.35
CA GLN A 21 -9.41 -14.40 16.39
C GLN A 21 -7.95 -13.93 16.49
N CYS A 22 -7.70 -12.61 16.48
CA CYS A 22 -6.37 -12.03 16.50
C CYS A 22 -5.91 -11.74 17.93
N ARG A 23 -4.61 -11.97 18.19
CA ARG A 23 -3.97 -11.52 19.43
C ARG A 23 -3.61 -10.03 19.39
N LYS A 24 -3.37 -9.50 18.19
CA LYS A 24 -3.03 -8.11 17.93
C LYS A 24 -3.42 -7.74 16.50
N ALA A 25 -3.91 -6.55 16.31
CA ALA A 25 -4.25 -5.99 15.00
C ALA A 25 -3.18 -4.99 14.55
N VAL A 26 -3.00 -4.84 13.24
CA VAL A 26 -2.24 -3.74 12.62
C VAL A 26 -3.20 -2.92 11.79
N LEU A 27 -3.33 -1.62 12.10
CA LEU A 27 -4.37 -0.76 11.54
C LEU A 27 -3.81 0.50 10.89
N ASN A 28 -4.31 0.81 9.71
CA ASN A 28 -4.02 2.08 9.01
C ASN A 28 -4.93 3.20 9.52
N LEU A 29 -4.38 4.23 10.17
CA LEU A 29 -5.16 5.37 10.66
C LEU A 29 -5.53 6.39 9.58
N ASP A 30 -4.96 6.31 8.40
CA ASP A 30 -5.32 7.17 7.28
C ASP A 30 -6.59 6.67 6.57
N ASP A 31 -6.90 5.38 6.72
CA ASP A 31 -8.14 4.76 6.25
C ASP A 31 -9.28 4.92 7.27
N GLU A 32 -10.49 5.24 6.79
CA GLU A 32 -11.68 5.37 7.64
C GLU A 32 -12.03 4.05 8.34
N ALA A 33 -11.93 2.94 7.62
CA ALA A 33 -12.18 1.63 8.21
C ALA A 33 -11.14 1.27 9.28
N GLY A 34 -9.87 1.67 9.09
CA GLY A 34 -8.82 1.49 10.10
C GLY A 34 -9.14 2.21 11.40
N ARG A 35 -9.61 3.45 11.32
CA ARG A 35 -10.07 4.21 12.50
C ARG A 35 -11.28 3.57 13.16
N TRP A 36 -12.25 3.14 12.37
CA TRP A 36 -13.43 2.46 12.91
C TRP A 36 -13.04 1.17 13.63
N TYR A 37 -12.11 0.38 13.08
CA TYR A 37 -11.65 -0.85 13.75
C TYR A 37 -10.95 -0.55 15.07
N LEU A 38 -10.17 0.54 15.15
CA LEU A 38 -9.48 0.90 16.40
C LEU A 38 -10.45 0.98 17.59
N ASP A 39 -11.66 1.50 17.35
CA ASP A 39 -12.70 1.66 18.38
C ASP A 39 -13.62 0.44 18.54
N ASN A 40 -13.60 -0.52 17.59
CA ASN A 40 -14.63 -1.57 17.49
C ASN A 40 -14.09 -3.00 17.47
N ILE A 41 -12.78 -3.21 17.73
CA ILE A 41 -12.21 -4.57 17.80
C ILE A 41 -11.83 -4.96 19.22
N PRO A 42 -11.88 -6.28 19.56
CA PRO A 42 -11.62 -6.74 20.93
C PRO A 42 -10.14 -6.91 21.27
N CYS A 43 -9.25 -6.92 20.27
CA CYS A 43 -7.81 -7.13 20.48
C CYS A 43 -7.03 -5.81 20.46
N PRO A 44 -5.86 -5.75 21.13
CA PRO A 44 -4.98 -4.59 21.05
C PRO A 44 -4.56 -4.29 19.61
N ALA A 45 -4.50 -3.01 19.25
CA ALA A 45 -4.07 -2.55 17.95
C ALA A 45 -2.68 -1.93 18.00
N PHE A 46 -1.90 -2.14 16.95
CA PHE A 46 -0.72 -1.37 16.59
C PHE A 46 -1.06 -0.56 15.34
N THR A 47 -0.87 0.73 15.41
CA THR A 47 -1.34 1.66 14.39
C THR A 47 -0.22 2.18 13.52
N TYR A 48 -0.50 2.43 12.24
CA TYR A 48 0.42 3.13 11.35
C TYR A 48 -0.28 4.21 10.53
N SER A 49 0.49 5.21 10.09
CA SER A 49 0.00 6.33 9.29
C SER A 49 1.13 6.98 8.51
N GLU A 50 0.83 7.48 7.33
CA GLU A 50 1.69 8.39 6.57
C GLU A 50 1.48 9.85 7.02
N ASN A 51 0.25 10.22 7.39
CA ASN A 51 -0.19 11.60 7.53
C ASN A 51 -0.51 12.04 8.97
N LYS A 52 -0.63 11.10 9.93
CA LYS A 52 -1.11 11.41 11.27
C LYS A 52 -0.05 11.27 12.34
N ASN A 53 0.09 12.32 13.12
CA ASN A 53 0.82 12.27 14.39
C ASN A 53 0.03 11.41 15.39
N GLY A 54 0.75 10.58 16.15
CA GLY A 54 0.15 9.74 17.19
C GLY A 54 -0.11 8.29 16.78
N ALA A 55 0.21 7.89 15.55
CA ALA A 55 0.33 6.47 15.21
C ALA A 55 1.58 5.85 15.85
N ASP A 56 1.54 4.56 16.17
CA ASP A 56 2.69 3.83 16.73
C ASP A 56 3.86 3.75 15.75
N LEU A 57 3.58 3.73 14.45
CA LEU A 57 4.56 3.82 13.36
C LEU A 57 4.11 4.85 12.34
N SER A 58 5.00 5.74 11.91
CA SER A 58 4.71 6.74 10.88
C SER A 58 5.82 6.87 9.84
N ALA A 59 5.47 7.40 8.66
CA ALA A 59 6.44 7.75 7.63
C ALA A 59 6.66 9.26 7.61
N ARG A 60 7.92 9.67 7.36
CA ARG A 60 8.30 11.08 7.11
C ARG A 60 9.34 11.16 6.00
N ASN A 61 9.57 12.38 5.51
CA ASN A 61 10.59 12.67 4.49
C ASN A 61 10.44 11.79 3.25
N ILE A 62 9.19 11.59 2.83
CA ILE A 62 8.80 10.73 1.72
C ILE A 62 9.31 11.29 0.39
N ARG A 63 9.92 10.41 -0.41
CA ARG A 63 10.37 10.70 -1.77
C ARG A 63 9.87 9.59 -2.71
N LEU A 64 9.19 9.99 -3.77
CA LEU A 64 8.68 9.10 -4.79
C LEU A 64 9.57 9.15 -6.03
N PHE A 65 10.01 7.98 -6.49
CA PHE A 65 10.82 7.82 -7.69
C PHE A 65 10.15 6.84 -8.67
N PRO A 66 10.48 6.88 -9.95
CA PRO A 66 9.89 5.98 -10.94
C PRO A 66 10.19 4.49 -10.72
N SER A 67 11.20 4.15 -9.92
CA SER A 67 11.62 2.76 -9.66
C SER A 67 11.53 2.34 -8.19
N HIS A 68 11.34 3.28 -7.27
CA HIS A 68 11.37 3.00 -5.82
C HIS A 68 10.70 4.13 -5.02
N VAL A 69 10.53 3.90 -3.74
CA VAL A 69 10.19 4.92 -2.75
C VAL A 69 11.23 4.95 -1.64
N GLU A 70 11.46 6.15 -1.08
CA GLU A 70 12.29 6.36 0.10
C GLU A 70 11.50 7.11 1.16
N PHE A 71 11.66 6.73 2.42
CA PHE A 71 11.07 7.44 3.56
C PHE A 71 11.80 7.10 4.86
N GLU A 72 11.52 7.87 5.89
CA GLU A 72 11.92 7.55 7.25
C GLU A 72 10.74 6.93 8.00
N ALA A 73 10.92 5.71 8.51
CA ALA A 73 9.96 5.05 9.38
C ALA A 73 10.28 5.43 10.84
N LEU A 74 9.29 5.95 11.55
CA LEU A 74 9.40 6.43 12.92
C LEU A 74 8.48 5.64 13.83
N THR A 75 9.01 5.13 14.91
CA THR A 75 8.28 4.61 16.07
C THR A 75 8.80 5.27 17.34
N LEU A 76 8.23 4.95 18.51
CA LEU A 76 8.65 5.54 19.77
C LEU A 76 10.12 5.24 20.06
N GLY A 77 10.97 6.27 19.94
CA GLY A 77 12.42 6.20 20.21
C GLY A 77 13.28 5.64 19.09
N GLU A 78 12.72 5.30 17.92
CA GLU A 78 13.46 4.72 16.80
C GLU A 78 13.11 5.39 15.48
N ILE A 79 14.14 5.63 14.65
CA ILE A 79 14.00 6.13 13.27
C ILE A 79 14.89 5.29 12.38
N SER A 80 14.31 4.75 11.31
CA SER A 80 15.06 4.00 10.28
C SER A 80 14.73 4.50 8.89
N ARG A 81 15.78 4.66 8.06
CA ARG A 81 15.59 5.00 6.65
C ARG A 81 15.21 3.75 5.87
N VAL A 82 14.12 3.84 5.13
CA VAL A 82 13.59 2.77 4.29
C VAL A 82 13.79 3.14 2.82
N HIS A 83 14.37 2.20 2.06
CA HIS A 83 14.43 2.21 0.60
C HIS A 83 13.70 0.97 0.10
N LEU A 84 12.61 1.14 -0.64
CA LEU A 84 11.80 0.04 -1.15
C LEU A 84 11.76 0.11 -2.69
N PRO A 85 12.30 -0.87 -3.44
CA PRO A 85 12.35 -0.85 -4.90
C PRO A 85 10.99 -1.19 -5.55
N ILE A 86 9.94 -0.57 -5.06
CA ILE A 86 8.57 -0.64 -5.58
C ILE A 86 8.04 0.80 -5.62
N PRO A 87 7.74 1.35 -6.80
CA PRO A 87 7.29 2.74 -6.92
C PRO A 87 5.85 2.95 -6.44
N GLY A 88 5.50 4.23 -6.23
CA GLY A 88 4.16 4.68 -5.90
C GLY A 88 3.87 4.83 -4.40
N GLY A 89 3.06 5.81 -4.03
CA GLY A 89 2.73 6.13 -2.63
C GLY A 89 2.09 4.97 -1.87
N PHE A 90 1.27 4.14 -2.53
CA PHE A 90 0.69 2.95 -1.90
C PHE A 90 1.76 1.96 -1.36
N SER A 91 2.97 1.96 -1.94
CA SER A 91 4.09 1.11 -1.48
C SER A 91 4.57 1.50 -0.10
N ILE A 92 4.41 2.77 0.30
CA ILE A 92 4.71 3.27 1.64
C ILE A 92 3.74 2.63 2.65
N TYR A 93 2.44 2.65 2.36
CA TYR A 93 1.44 1.99 3.22
C TYR A 93 1.68 0.49 3.36
N ASN A 94 2.02 -0.18 2.27
CA ASN A 94 2.36 -1.60 2.30
C ASN A 94 3.61 -1.87 3.13
N ALA A 95 4.64 -1.05 3.00
CA ALA A 95 5.86 -1.14 3.81
C ALA A 95 5.56 -0.87 5.28
N LEU A 96 4.81 0.19 5.60
CA LEU A 96 4.41 0.48 6.98
C LEU A 96 3.61 -0.67 7.61
N ALA A 97 2.68 -1.27 6.86
CA ALA A 97 1.93 -2.45 7.34
C ALA A 97 2.85 -3.64 7.64
N ALA A 98 3.83 -3.91 6.76
CA ALA A 98 4.79 -4.99 6.96
C ALA A 98 5.73 -4.72 8.15
N LEU A 99 6.26 -3.50 8.26
CA LEU A 99 7.09 -3.07 9.38
C LEU A 99 6.32 -3.14 10.70
N ALA A 100 5.08 -2.65 10.74
CA ALA A 100 4.22 -2.72 11.91
C ALA A 100 3.95 -4.17 12.34
N ALA A 101 3.68 -5.06 11.39
CA ALA A 101 3.53 -6.48 11.67
C ALA A 101 4.82 -7.11 12.23
N GLY A 102 5.99 -6.77 11.67
CA GLY A 102 7.28 -7.21 12.16
C GLY A 102 7.56 -6.72 13.57
N LEU A 103 7.29 -5.45 13.88
CA LEU A 103 7.40 -4.88 15.23
C LEU A 103 6.48 -5.62 16.22
N CYS A 104 5.26 -5.95 15.81
CA CYS A 104 4.35 -6.76 16.64
C CYS A 104 4.88 -8.17 16.91
N LEU A 105 5.74 -8.70 16.05
CA LEU A 105 6.42 -9.99 16.21
C LEU A 105 7.76 -9.88 16.95
N GLY A 106 8.17 -8.67 17.37
CA GLY A 106 9.40 -8.43 18.11
C GLY A 106 10.66 -8.25 17.25
N LEU A 107 10.50 -8.03 15.94
CA LEU A 107 11.62 -7.71 15.06
C LEU A 107 12.05 -6.24 15.25
N ALA A 108 13.35 -5.97 15.15
CA ALA A 108 13.88 -4.61 15.22
C ALA A 108 13.59 -3.84 13.92
N LEU A 109 13.19 -2.57 14.03
CA LEU A 109 12.91 -1.70 12.89
C LEU A 109 14.12 -1.56 11.97
N GLU A 110 15.31 -1.39 12.52
CA GLU A 110 16.55 -1.26 11.76
C GLU A 110 16.84 -2.50 10.91
N ASP A 111 16.66 -3.70 11.47
CA ASP A 111 16.91 -4.96 10.73
C ASP A 111 15.93 -5.13 9.58
N MET A 112 14.67 -4.80 9.80
CA MET A 112 13.66 -4.83 8.75
C MET A 112 13.96 -3.79 7.66
N ALA A 113 14.31 -2.56 8.04
CA ALA A 113 14.67 -1.52 7.08
C ALA A 113 15.90 -1.90 6.23
N ARG A 114 16.87 -2.59 6.83
CA ARG A 114 18.09 -3.06 6.12
C ARG A 114 17.78 -4.07 5.02
N VAL A 115 16.75 -4.90 5.16
CA VAL A 115 16.39 -5.91 4.15
C VAL A 115 15.41 -5.39 3.10
N MET A 116 14.73 -4.26 3.33
CA MET A 116 13.77 -3.68 2.37
C MET A 116 14.32 -3.47 0.95
N PRO A 117 15.59 -3.07 0.73
CA PRO A 117 16.15 -2.94 -0.62
C PRO A 117 16.20 -4.25 -1.42
N SER A 118 16.13 -5.41 -0.77
CA SER A 118 16.10 -6.72 -1.42
C SER A 118 14.68 -7.23 -1.70
N VAL A 119 13.66 -6.50 -1.28
CA VAL A 119 12.25 -6.87 -1.52
C VAL A 119 11.91 -6.63 -2.99
N HIS A 120 11.47 -7.67 -3.66
CA HIS A 120 10.97 -7.55 -5.01
C HIS A 120 9.45 -7.40 -5.00
N GLY A 121 8.94 -6.55 -5.90
CA GLY A 121 7.49 -6.39 -6.11
C GLY A 121 6.83 -7.68 -6.61
N VAL A 122 5.51 -7.68 -6.59
CA VAL A 122 4.72 -8.79 -7.17
C VAL A 122 4.64 -8.59 -8.68
N LYS A 123 4.92 -9.64 -9.44
CA LYS A 123 4.82 -9.62 -10.90
C LYS A 123 3.44 -9.13 -11.35
N GLY A 124 3.43 -8.17 -12.27
CA GLY A 124 2.19 -7.53 -12.76
C GLY A 124 1.52 -6.59 -11.74
N ARG A 125 2.21 -6.13 -10.70
CA ARG A 125 1.70 -5.14 -9.74
C ARG A 125 2.69 -3.99 -9.64
N VAL A 126 2.46 -2.95 -10.43
CA VAL A 126 3.39 -1.82 -10.61
C VAL A 126 4.83 -2.30 -10.82
N GLU A 127 4.95 -3.39 -11.56
CA GLU A 127 6.22 -4.04 -11.84
C GLU A 127 7.07 -3.14 -12.72
N VAL A 128 8.24 -2.75 -12.24
CA VAL A 128 9.22 -2.00 -13.03
C VAL A 128 9.95 -2.98 -13.95
N VAL A 129 9.78 -2.79 -15.27
CA VAL A 129 10.50 -3.58 -16.27
C VAL A 129 11.84 -2.94 -16.56
N PRO A 130 12.97 -3.63 -16.38
CA PRO A 130 14.27 -3.10 -16.72
C PRO A 130 14.39 -2.85 -18.22
N VAL A 131 14.65 -1.61 -18.61
CA VAL A 131 14.88 -1.23 -20.00
C VAL A 131 16.14 -0.35 -20.11
N PRO A 132 17.02 -0.55 -21.11
CA PRO A 132 18.23 0.24 -21.26
C PRO A 132 17.93 1.58 -21.96
N ARG A 133 16.98 2.36 -21.44
CA ARG A 133 16.48 3.61 -22.01
C ARG A 133 16.17 4.63 -20.92
N ALA A 134 16.04 5.88 -21.31
CA ALA A 134 15.74 7.00 -20.41
C ALA A 134 14.23 7.12 -20.04
N TYR A 135 13.46 6.05 -20.18
CA TYR A 135 12.05 6.00 -19.75
C TYR A 135 11.83 4.77 -18.87
N THR A 136 10.82 4.84 -18.03
CA THR A 136 10.38 3.72 -17.17
C THR A 136 9.22 2.99 -17.82
N VAL A 137 9.25 1.66 -17.77
CA VAL A 137 8.15 0.80 -18.19
C VAL A 137 7.57 0.13 -16.94
N LEU A 138 6.26 0.26 -16.77
CA LEU A 138 5.53 -0.36 -15.67
C LEU A 138 4.50 -1.35 -16.22
N ILE A 139 4.37 -2.50 -15.56
CA ILE A 139 3.29 -3.45 -15.82
C ILE A 139 2.39 -3.52 -14.59
N ASP A 140 1.08 -3.37 -14.81
CA ASP A 140 0.07 -3.51 -13.77
C ASP A 140 -1.11 -4.35 -14.23
N TYR A 141 -1.80 -4.95 -13.28
CA TYR A 141 -2.98 -5.78 -13.51
C TYR A 141 -4.29 -4.98 -13.47
N ALA A 142 -4.23 -3.66 -13.43
CA ALA A 142 -5.43 -2.81 -13.44
C ALA A 142 -6.29 -3.14 -14.67
N HIS A 143 -7.53 -3.55 -14.44
CA HIS A 143 -8.47 -3.99 -15.48
C HIS A 143 -9.90 -3.48 -15.26
N SER A 144 -10.09 -2.55 -14.34
CA SER A 144 -11.34 -1.82 -14.13
C SER A 144 -11.09 -0.33 -14.25
N PRO A 145 -12.11 0.50 -14.59
CA PRO A 145 -11.95 1.94 -14.74
C PRO A 145 -11.26 2.58 -13.52
N ASN A 146 -11.78 2.33 -12.33
CA ASN A 146 -11.22 2.89 -11.09
C ASN A 146 -9.77 2.42 -10.83
N ALA A 147 -9.45 1.15 -11.13
CA ALA A 147 -8.09 0.65 -10.95
C ALA A 147 -7.11 1.29 -11.94
N LEU A 148 -7.55 1.50 -13.18
CA LEU A 148 -6.73 2.17 -14.20
C LEU A 148 -6.52 3.65 -13.85
N GLU A 149 -7.55 4.34 -13.41
CA GLU A 149 -7.47 5.72 -12.94
C GLU A 149 -6.48 5.86 -11.77
N ASN A 150 -6.60 4.99 -10.77
CA ASN A 150 -5.72 4.98 -9.60
C ASN A 150 -4.26 4.74 -9.97
N ILE A 151 -3.97 3.78 -10.85
CA ILE A 151 -2.57 3.51 -11.24
C ILE A 151 -2.00 4.64 -12.10
N LEU A 152 -2.80 5.26 -12.97
CA LEU A 152 -2.35 6.39 -13.78
C LEU A 152 -2.11 7.64 -12.90
N SER A 153 -2.97 7.89 -11.93
CA SER A 153 -2.77 8.95 -10.94
C SER A 153 -1.46 8.71 -10.16
N THR A 154 -1.29 7.50 -9.63
CA THR A 154 -0.05 7.12 -8.93
C THR A 154 1.19 7.29 -9.81
N ALA A 155 1.14 6.86 -11.07
CA ALA A 155 2.25 7.02 -12.00
C ALA A 155 2.55 8.50 -12.28
N ARG A 156 1.54 9.37 -12.25
CA ARG A 156 1.70 10.80 -12.45
C ARG A 156 2.48 11.46 -11.32
N ASP A 157 2.36 10.98 -10.08
CA ASP A 157 3.01 11.55 -8.91
C ASP A 157 4.55 11.57 -9.02
N PHE A 158 5.13 10.61 -9.75
CA PHE A 158 6.59 10.52 -9.96
C PHE A 158 7.03 10.72 -11.41
N THR A 159 6.11 11.05 -12.33
CA THR A 159 6.43 11.25 -13.75
C THR A 159 6.44 12.75 -14.09
N ALA A 160 7.62 13.32 -14.29
CA ALA A 160 7.74 14.71 -14.73
C ALA A 160 7.41 14.90 -16.24
N GLY A 161 7.59 13.86 -17.03
CA GLY A 161 7.42 13.88 -18.47
C GLY A 161 6.09 13.36 -18.96
N ARG A 162 6.09 12.80 -20.17
CA ARG A 162 4.92 12.21 -20.80
C ARG A 162 4.58 10.86 -20.19
N LEU A 163 3.33 10.66 -19.76
CA LEU A 163 2.78 9.38 -19.35
C LEU A 163 2.01 8.76 -20.52
N ILE A 164 2.36 7.53 -20.88
CA ILE A 164 1.72 6.78 -21.96
C ILE A 164 1.10 5.54 -21.35
N CYS A 165 -0.19 5.32 -21.58
CA CYS A 165 -0.92 4.14 -21.16
C CYS A 165 -1.20 3.24 -22.36
N VAL A 166 -0.84 1.96 -22.23
CA VAL A 166 -1.25 0.90 -23.17
C VAL A 166 -2.12 -0.07 -22.39
N PHE A 167 -3.37 -0.20 -22.77
CA PHE A 167 -4.32 -1.06 -22.07
C PHE A 167 -5.23 -1.81 -23.04
N GLY A 168 -5.85 -2.87 -22.55
CA GLY A 168 -6.83 -3.65 -23.29
C GLY A 168 -7.85 -4.30 -22.36
N CYS A 169 -8.98 -4.71 -22.89
CA CYS A 169 -10.06 -5.38 -22.16
C CYS A 169 -10.23 -6.81 -22.65
N GLY A 170 -10.41 -7.77 -21.73
CA GLY A 170 -10.72 -9.16 -22.05
C GLY A 170 -12.07 -9.28 -22.76
N GLY A 171 -12.14 -10.14 -23.82
CA GLY A 171 -13.30 -10.25 -24.72
C GLY A 171 -14.59 -10.73 -24.05
N ASP A 172 -14.49 -11.71 -23.15
CA ASP A 172 -15.62 -12.49 -22.62
C ASP A 172 -16.09 -12.05 -21.22
N ARG A 173 -15.73 -10.84 -20.81
CA ARG A 173 -16.14 -10.29 -19.52
C ARG A 173 -17.11 -9.11 -19.70
N ASP A 174 -17.67 -8.66 -18.59
CA ASP A 174 -18.61 -7.55 -18.48
C ASP A 174 -18.26 -6.40 -19.45
N LYS A 175 -19.10 -6.24 -20.48
CA LYS A 175 -18.91 -5.23 -21.52
C LYS A 175 -19.19 -3.80 -21.04
N THR A 176 -19.87 -3.64 -19.90
CA THR A 176 -20.16 -2.33 -19.31
C THR A 176 -18.92 -1.65 -18.71
N LYS A 177 -17.84 -2.40 -18.50
CA LYS A 177 -16.54 -1.89 -18.04
C LYS A 177 -15.67 -1.30 -19.16
N ARG A 178 -16.13 -1.37 -20.41
CA ARG A 178 -15.44 -0.78 -21.55
C ARG A 178 -15.97 0.65 -21.73
N PRO A 179 -15.08 1.63 -21.93
CA PRO A 179 -15.51 2.98 -22.30
C PRO A 179 -16.19 3.00 -23.66
#